data_70efd4760b5d3e9a658bcce1aee1636d
#
_entry.id   70efd4760b5d3e9a658bcce1aee1636d
#
_cell.length_a   1.000
_cell.length_b   1.000
_cell.length_c   1.000
_cell.angle_alpha   90.00
_cell.angle_beta   90.00
_cell.angle_gamma   90.00
#
_symmetry.space_group_name_H-M   'P 1'
#
loop_
_entity.id
_entity.type
_entity.pdbx_description
1 polymer ?
#
loop_
_entity_poly.entity_id
_entity_poly.type
_entity_poly.pdbx_seq_one_letter_code
_entity_poly.pdbx_strand_id
1 'polypeptide(L)'
;MIDDEIAAGFGRTGKLFAIEHAGISPDILCTSKGLTAGYMPMSLTITTDKVYDAFYDDYGTHKAFVHSHTYAGNPMGCAIALTVLKIMKRDHILEKVNENGIYLHDRLMKALGNHRHVGEIRHIGLINAIELVENKETKKPFDPKKRIGWHIFRRAMDMGLVLRPMGDIIYFNPPLNIERTDLDKAVELCRKAVVTVLGE
;
A
#
# COMPACT_ATOMS: atom_id res chain seq x y z
N MET A 1 -13.51 17.51 2.18
CA MET A 1 -12.62 16.51 1.50
C MET A 1 -12.75 15.18 2.22
N ILE A 2 -12.87 14.08 1.46
CA ILE A 2 -12.86 12.70 2.01
C ILE A 2 -11.53 12.07 1.61
N ASP A 3 -10.84 11.46 2.58
CA ASP A 3 -9.58 10.77 2.39
C ASP A 3 -9.74 9.26 2.66
N ASP A 4 -9.38 8.45 1.69
CA ASP A 4 -9.44 6.99 1.80
C ASP A 4 -8.05 6.42 2.11
N GLU A 5 -7.80 6.24 3.40
CA GLU A 5 -6.58 5.63 3.94
C GLU A 5 -6.70 4.12 4.21
N ILE A 6 -7.73 3.47 3.63
CA ILE A 6 -7.97 2.04 3.85
C ILE A 6 -6.76 1.18 3.46
N ALA A 7 -6.06 1.54 2.38
CA ALA A 7 -4.89 0.81 1.91
C ALA A 7 -3.55 1.50 2.22
N ALA A 8 -3.53 2.82 2.31
CA ALA A 8 -2.34 3.63 2.46
C ALA A 8 -1.99 3.91 3.93
N GLY A 9 -2.99 3.93 4.81
CA GLY A 9 -2.81 4.18 6.23
C GLY A 9 -2.02 3.12 6.97
N PHE A 10 -1.72 3.43 8.22
CA PHE A 10 -0.96 2.62 9.16
C PHE A 10 0.45 2.26 8.68
N GLY A 11 1.15 3.25 8.13
CA GLY A 11 2.58 3.15 7.87
C GLY A 11 3.00 2.75 6.47
N ARG A 12 2.08 2.36 5.60
CA ARG A 12 2.40 1.85 4.26
C ARG A 12 3.30 2.79 3.44
N THR A 13 3.05 4.10 3.55
CA THR A 13 3.80 5.14 2.81
C THR A 13 4.94 5.77 3.62
N GLY A 14 5.26 5.23 4.81
CA GLY A 14 6.30 5.76 5.70
C GLY A 14 5.83 6.86 6.64
N LYS A 15 4.56 7.26 6.55
CA LYS A 15 3.84 8.10 7.52
C LYS A 15 2.71 7.27 8.11
N LEU A 16 2.13 7.68 9.25
CA LEU A 16 0.98 6.95 9.81
C LEU A 16 -0.19 6.96 8.83
N PHE A 17 -0.46 8.13 8.23
CA PHE A 17 -1.41 8.32 7.14
C PHE A 17 -0.74 8.96 5.93
N ALA A 18 -1.12 8.52 4.72
CA ALA A 18 -0.50 9.03 3.50
C ALA A 18 -0.78 10.52 3.27
N ILE A 19 -1.92 11.03 3.71
CA ILE A 19 -2.28 12.45 3.60
C ILE A 19 -1.27 13.39 4.29
N GLU A 20 -0.50 12.90 5.27
CA GLU A 20 0.55 13.66 5.93
C GLU A 20 1.66 14.12 4.95
N HIS A 21 1.86 13.41 3.84
CA HIS A 21 2.82 13.83 2.80
C HIS A 21 2.38 15.11 2.11
N ALA A 22 1.07 15.38 2.04
CA ALA A 22 0.51 16.58 1.45
C ALA A 22 0.40 17.76 2.44
N GLY A 23 0.57 17.49 3.75
CA GLY A 23 0.47 18.52 4.80
C GLY A 23 -0.93 19.13 4.95
N ILE A 24 -1.98 18.37 4.61
CA ILE A 24 -3.39 18.78 4.67
C ILE A 24 -4.16 17.86 5.61
N SER A 25 -5.35 18.31 6.05
CA SER A 25 -6.25 17.52 6.89
C SER A 25 -7.58 17.32 6.17
N PRO A 26 -8.15 16.10 6.19
CA PRO A 26 -9.45 15.83 5.60
C PRO A 26 -10.60 16.25 6.52
N ASP A 27 -11.81 16.44 5.96
CA ASP A 27 -13.04 16.55 6.73
C ASP A 27 -13.53 15.16 7.19
N ILE A 28 -13.26 14.12 6.38
CA ILE A 28 -13.61 12.74 6.67
C ILE A 28 -12.42 11.84 6.28
N LEU A 29 -11.98 11.02 7.23
CA LEU A 29 -10.90 10.04 7.04
C LEU A 29 -11.47 8.63 7.18
N CYS A 30 -11.27 7.78 6.16
CA CYS A 30 -11.68 6.38 6.16
C CYS A 30 -10.46 5.47 6.35
N THR A 31 -10.50 4.57 7.34
CA THR A 31 -9.41 3.64 7.62
C THR A 31 -9.92 2.21 7.82
N SER A 32 -9.07 1.23 7.51
CA SER A 32 -9.34 -0.20 7.72
C SER A 32 -8.03 -1.00 7.66
N LYS A 33 -8.02 -2.21 7.11
CA LYS A 33 -6.87 -3.09 6.83
C LYS A 33 -5.76 -3.03 7.88
N GLY A 34 -4.83 -2.06 7.77
CA GLY A 34 -3.71 -1.85 8.70
C GLY A 34 -4.14 -1.58 10.13
N LEU A 35 -5.34 -1.06 10.34
CA LEU A 35 -5.92 -0.81 11.67
C LEU A 35 -5.88 -2.04 12.57
N THR A 36 -6.16 -3.21 12.02
CA THR A 36 -6.16 -4.50 12.76
C THR A 36 -5.10 -5.48 12.24
N ALA A 37 -4.21 -5.03 11.34
CA ALA A 37 -3.21 -5.88 10.68
C ALA A 37 -3.80 -7.16 10.05
N GLY A 38 -5.09 -7.15 9.66
CA GLY A 38 -5.78 -8.27 9.04
C GLY A 38 -6.35 -9.33 10.00
N TYR A 39 -6.17 -9.18 11.31
CA TYR A 39 -6.68 -10.14 12.29
C TYR A 39 -8.19 -10.07 12.50
N MET A 40 -8.81 -8.90 12.31
CA MET A 40 -10.24 -8.70 12.50
C MET A 40 -10.78 -7.72 11.46
N PRO A 41 -11.92 -7.99 10.82
CA PRO A 41 -12.60 -7.01 9.99
C PRO A 41 -13.03 -5.80 10.84
N MET A 42 -12.47 -4.63 10.53
CA MET A 42 -12.80 -3.37 11.20
C MET A 42 -12.50 -2.21 10.28
N SER A 43 -13.34 -1.19 10.31
CA SER A 43 -13.10 0.10 9.69
C SER A 43 -13.49 1.22 10.63
N LEU A 44 -12.89 2.38 10.42
CA LEU A 44 -13.25 3.62 11.09
C LEU A 44 -13.53 4.69 10.04
N THR A 45 -14.55 5.49 10.30
CA THR A 45 -14.80 6.75 9.62
C THR A 45 -14.67 7.85 10.67
N ILE A 46 -13.66 8.67 10.54
CA ILE A 46 -13.33 9.75 11.46
C ILE A 46 -13.73 11.05 10.79
N THR A 47 -14.42 11.93 11.52
CA THR A 47 -14.91 13.20 10.99
C THR A 47 -14.50 14.37 11.89
N THR A 48 -14.56 15.58 11.33
CA THR A 48 -14.44 16.81 12.11
C THR A 48 -15.73 17.11 12.88
N ASP A 49 -15.63 17.93 13.94
CA ASP A 49 -16.79 18.39 14.70
C ASP A 49 -17.83 19.08 13.80
N LYS A 50 -17.37 19.84 12.80
CA LYS A 50 -18.27 20.48 11.81
C LYS A 50 -19.19 19.49 11.09
N VAL A 51 -18.69 18.30 10.76
CA VAL A 51 -19.50 17.24 10.12
C VAL A 51 -20.42 16.61 11.16
N TYR A 52 -19.90 16.34 12.37
CA TYR A 52 -20.67 15.76 13.47
C TYR A 52 -21.84 16.67 13.88
N ASP A 53 -21.61 17.96 14.07
CA ASP A 53 -22.60 18.94 14.50
C ASP A 53 -23.78 19.10 13.52
N ALA A 54 -23.57 18.77 12.25
CA ALA A 54 -24.65 18.75 11.26
C ALA A 54 -25.75 17.71 11.56
N PHE A 55 -25.40 16.67 12.31
CA PHE A 55 -26.30 15.58 12.71
C PHE A 55 -26.64 15.58 14.20
N TYR A 56 -26.01 16.44 15.01
CA TYR A 56 -26.23 16.54 16.44
C TYR A 56 -27.21 17.67 16.74
N ASP A 57 -28.42 17.31 17.15
CA ASP A 57 -29.49 18.27 17.45
C ASP A 57 -30.52 17.61 18.39
N ASP A 58 -31.54 18.40 18.82
CA ASP A 58 -32.63 17.90 19.63
C ASP A 58 -33.39 16.77 18.89
N TYR A 59 -33.87 15.78 19.64
CA TYR A 59 -34.55 14.61 19.08
C TYR A 59 -35.67 14.94 18.08
N GLY A 60 -36.45 16.00 18.38
CA GLY A 60 -37.58 16.43 17.55
C GLY A 60 -37.22 16.97 16.16
N THR A 61 -35.94 17.24 15.89
CA THR A 61 -35.46 17.76 14.59
C THR A 61 -35.23 16.66 13.56
N HIS A 62 -35.17 15.42 13.98
CA HIS A 62 -34.90 14.22 13.14
C HIS A 62 -33.62 14.30 12.31
N LYS A 63 -32.59 15.02 12.77
CA LYS A 63 -31.30 15.18 12.08
C LYS A 63 -30.30 14.05 12.34
N ALA A 64 -30.62 13.11 13.23
CA ALA A 64 -29.68 12.06 13.62
C ALA A 64 -29.22 11.23 12.40
N PHE A 65 -27.91 11.00 12.29
CA PHE A 65 -27.33 10.10 11.30
C PHE A 65 -27.56 8.65 11.72
N VAL A 66 -28.67 8.09 11.26
CA VAL A 66 -29.10 6.72 11.60
C VAL A 66 -28.39 5.73 10.70
N HIS A 67 -27.08 5.54 10.92
CA HIS A 67 -26.26 4.58 10.17
C HIS A 67 -25.38 3.76 11.12
N SER A 68 -25.61 2.46 11.18
CA SER A 68 -24.77 1.52 11.92
C SER A 68 -25.02 0.09 11.46
N HIS A 69 -24.24 -0.85 11.94
CA HIS A 69 -24.55 -2.26 11.85
C HIS A 69 -24.25 -2.97 13.21
N THR A 70 -24.75 -4.20 13.35
CA THR A 70 -24.74 -4.94 14.62
C THR A 70 -23.38 -5.05 15.27
N TYR A 71 -22.31 -5.12 14.48
CA TYR A 71 -20.94 -5.29 15.00
C TYR A 71 -20.16 -3.97 15.15
N ALA A 72 -20.82 -2.81 15.00
CA ALA A 72 -20.18 -1.52 15.25
C ALA A 72 -19.74 -1.45 16.73
N GLY A 73 -18.51 -0.94 16.94
CA GLY A 73 -17.93 -0.84 18.30
C GLY A 73 -17.55 -2.17 18.94
N ASN A 74 -17.35 -3.24 18.15
CA ASN A 74 -16.96 -4.55 18.67
C ASN A 74 -15.69 -4.45 19.54
N PRO A 75 -15.76 -4.80 20.84
CA PRO A 75 -14.65 -4.63 21.77
C PRO A 75 -13.41 -5.46 21.39
N MET A 76 -13.58 -6.63 20.76
CA MET A 76 -12.45 -7.44 20.29
C MET A 76 -11.69 -6.73 19.16
N GLY A 77 -12.41 -6.15 18.19
CA GLY A 77 -11.80 -5.35 17.12
C GLY A 77 -11.06 -4.13 17.67
N CYS A 78 -11.65 -3.43 18.64
CA CYS A 78 -11.02 -2.30 19.30
C CYS A 78 -9.75 -2.69 20.07
N ALA A 79 -9.77 -3.82 20.80
CA ALA A 79 -8.61 -4.32 21.52
C ALA A 79 -7.46 -4.71 20.56
N ILE A 80 -7.77 -5.34 19.43
CA ILE A 80 -6.79 -5.67 18.39
C ILE A 80 -6.21 -4.38 17.80
N ALA A 81 -7.03 -3.41 17.42
CA ALA A 81 -6.57 -2.14 16.86
C ALA A 81 -5.62 -1.40 17.82
N LEU A 82 -5.97 -1.30 19.10
CA LEU A 82 -5.08 -0.73 20.12
C LEU A 82 -3.77 -1.51 20.27
N THR A 83 -3.82 -2.84 20.15
CA THR A 83 -2.62 -3.68 20.22
C THR A 83 -1.71 -3.46 19.00
N VAL A 84 -2.28 -3.34 17.79
CA VAL A 84 -1.52 -3.02 16.58
C VAL A 84 -0.80 -1.68 16.73
N LEU A 85 -1.49 -0.64 17.19
CA LEU A 85 -0.86 0.68 17.42
C LEU A 85 0.28 0.61 18.44
N LYS A 86 0.12 -0.17 19.53
CA LYS A 86 1.18 -0.40 20.52
C LYS A 86 2.38 -1.11 19.91
N ILE A 87 2.17 -2.14 19.09
CA ILE A 87 3.23 -2.86 18.39
C ILE A 87 3.94 -1.94 17.40
N MET A 88 3.20 -1.18 16.60
CA MET A 88 3.79 -0.22 15.65
C MET A 88 4.76 0.74 16.33
N LYS A 89 4.35 1.28 17.50
CA LYS A 89 5.19 2.19 18.29
C LYS A 89 6.38 1.47 18.92
N ARG A 90 6.15 0.31 19.57
CA ARG A 90 7.19 -0.48 20.26
C ARG A 90 8.30 -0.92 19.31
N ASP A 91 7.93 -1.37 18.12
CA ASP A 91 8.83 -1.98 17.16
C ASP A 91 9.35 -0.99 16.11
N HIS A 92 9.06 0.31 16.28
CA HIS A 92 9.51 1.39 15.39
C HIS A 92 9.18 1.10 13.90
N ILE A 93 7.93 0.69 13.64
CA ILE A 93 7.53 0.22 12.30
C ILE A 93 7.65 1.31 11.24
N LEU A 94 7.31 2.58 11.55
CA LEU A 94 7.38 3.67 10.57
C LEU A 94 8.82 3.94 10.13
N GLU A 95 9.77 3.92 11.06
CA GLU A 95 11.19 4.08 10.81
C GLU A 95 11.71 2.94 9.92
N LYS A 96 11.39 1.70 10.28
CA LYS A 96 11.74 0.52 9.48
C LYS A 96 11.16 0.54 8.08
N VAL A 97 9.91 1.00 7.92
CA VAL A 97 9.28 1.14 6.61
C VAL A 97 10.03 2.12 5.73
N ASN A 98 10.44 3.28 6.28
CA ASN A 98 11.20 4.28 5.53
C ASN A 98 12.58 3.73 5.12
N GLU A 99 13.30 3.13 6.05
CA GLU A 99 14.63 2.53 5.77
C GLU A 99 14.54 1.39 4.74
N ASN A 100 13.61 0.46 4.94
CA ASN A 100 13.43 -0.67 4.04
C ASN A 100 12.85 -0.27 2.68
N GLY A 101 12.06 0.81 2.62
CA GLY A 101 11.56 1.37 1.37
C GLY A 101 12.68 1.89 0.48
N ILE A 102 13.59 2.70 1.04
CA ILE A 102 14.80 3.18 0.36
C ILE A 102 15.69 1.98 -0.04
N TYR A 103 15.93 1.07 0.91
CA TYR A 103 16.74 -0.12 0.64
C TYR A 103 16.19 -0.94 -0.53
N LEU A 104 14.89 -1.23 -0.54
CA LEU A 104 14.24 -1.97 -1.63
C LEU A 104 14.35 -1.22 -2.96
N HIS A 105 14.14 0.10 -2.95
CA HIS A 105 14.29 0.94 -4.13
C HIS A 105 15.70 0.84 -4.73
N ASP A 106 16.72 1.00 -3.91
CA ASP A 106 18.12 0.92 -4.36
C ASP A 106 18.47 -0.47 -4.92
N ARG A 107 17.94 -1.53 -4.29
CA ARG A 107 18.12 -2.90 -4.78
C ARG A 107 17.45 -3.12 -6.13
N LEU A 108 16.23 -2.59 -6.32
CA LEU A 108 15.50 -2.67 -7.60
C LEU A 108 16.17 -1.84 -8.69
N MET A 109 16.63 -0.62 -8.37
CA MET A 109 17.40 0.21 -9.30
C MET A 109 18.67 -0.47 -9.76
N LYS A 110 19.41 -1.10 -8.84
CA LYS A 110 20.62 -1.85 -9.16
C LYS A 110 20.35 -3.09 -10.02
N ALA A 111 19.24 -3.79 -9.77
CA ALA A 111 18.92 -5.05 -10.44
C ALA A 111 18.26 -4.87 -11.81
N LEU A 112 17.44 -3.81 -11.98
CA LEU A 112 16.56 -3.62 -13.12
C LEU A 112 16.58 -2.21 -13.72
N GLY A 113 17.20 -1.23 -13.06
CA GLY A 113 17.18 0.18 -13.50
C GLY A 113 17.75 0.40 -14.90
N ASN A 114 18.67 -0.44 -15.36
CA ASN A 114 19.26 -0.37 -16.70
C ASN A 114 18.57 -1.27 -17.73
N HIS A 115 17.57 -2.05 -17.33
CA HIS A 115 16.88 -2.95 -18.26
C HIS A 115 16.11 -2.14 -19.32
N ARG A 116 16.22 -2.54 -20.60
CA ARG A 116 15.67 -1.81 -21.77
C ARG A 116 14.15 -1.63 -21.74
N HIS A 117 13.44 -2.48 -21.01
CA HIS A 117 11.99 -2.46 -20.86
C HIS A 117 11.51 -1.92 -19.50
N VAL A 118 12.39 -1.36 -18.69
CA VAL A 118 12.03 -0.68 -17.44
C VAL A 118 12.09 0.83 -17.67
N GLY A 119 10.93 1.45 -17.75
CA GLY A 119 10.78 2.89 -18.00
C GLY A 119 11.04 3.73 -16.77
N GLU A 120 10.59 3.23 -15.60
CA GLU A 120 10.75 3.92 -14.33
C GLU A 120 10.66 2.92 -13.15
N ILE A 121 11.40 3.22 -12.08
CA ILE A 121 11.22 2.60 -10.78
C ILE A 121 10.99 3.72 -9.77
N ARG A 122 9.84 3.71 -9.08
CA ARG A 122 9.46 4.73 -8.11
C ARG A 122 9.00 4.11 -6.81
N HIS A 123 9.10 4.86 -5.70
CA HIS A 123 8.64 4.37 -4.40
C HIS A 123 8.03 5.47 -3.54
N ILE A 124 7.22 5.04 -2.59
CA ILE A 124 6.78 5.81 -1.44
C ILE A 124 6.65 4.87 -0.24
N GLY A 125 7.37 5.16 0.85
CA GLY A 125 7.51 4.21 1.95
C GLY A 125 7.95 2.83 1.44
N LEU A 126 7.24 1.78 1.82
CA LEU A 126 7.56 0.41 1.42
C LEU A 126 6.87 -0.05 0.11
N ILE A 127 6.10 0.83 -0.53
CA ILE A 127 5.57 0.57 -1.87
C ILE A 127 6.64 0.92 -2.88
N ASN A 128 7.05 -0.05 -3.70
CA ASN A 128 7.95 0.15 -4.83
C ASN A 128 7.29 -0.35 -6.11
N ALA A 129 7.32 0.44 -7.17
CA ALA A 129 6.67 0.14 -8.44
C ALA A 129 7.68 0.20 -9.60
N ILE A 130 7.60 -0.80 -10.48
CA ILE A 130 8.38 -0.92 -11.71
C ILE A 130 7.41 -0.73 -12.87
N GLU A 131 7.59 0.31 -13.64
CA GLU A 131 6.83 0.57 -14.86
C GLU A 131 7.54 -0.06 -16.05
N LEU A 132 6.85 -0.99 -16.73
CA LEU A 132 7.37 -1.69 -17.89
C LEU A 132 6.93 -0.99 -19.16
N VAL A 133 7.85 -0.87 -20.12
CA VAL A 133 7.63 -0.16 -21.38
C VAL A 133 8.20 -0.96 -22.56
N GLU A 134 7.60 -0.82 -23.74
CA GLU A 134 8.11 -1.39 -24.99
C GLU A 134 9.42 -0.71 -25.41
N ASN A 135 9.49 0.60 -25.22
CA ASN A 135 10.69 1.40 -25.51
C ASN A 135 10.96 2.38 -24.36
N LYS A 136 12.15 2.28 -23.78
CA LYS A 136 12.57 3.07 -22.62
C LYS A 136 12.77 4.54 -22.93
N GLU A 137 13.32 4.87 -24.09
CA GLU A 137 13.66 6.25 -24.47
C GLU A 137 12.40 7.10 -24.70
N THR A 138 11.42 6.51 -25.39
CA THR A 138 10.15 7.17 -25.71
C THR A 138 9.07 6.96 -24.65
N LYS A 139 9.34 6.08 -23.65
CA LYS A 139 8.36 5.57 -22.68
C LYS A 139 7.09 4.97 -23.33
N LYS A 140 7.23 4.47 -24.56
CA LYS A 140 6.12 3.85 -25.26
C LYS A 140 5.64 2.61 -24.50
N PRO A 141 4.35 2.52 -24.09
CA PRO A 141 3.83 1.35 -23.41
C PRO A 141 3.77 0.13 -24.34
N PHE A 142 3.71 -1.05 -23.76
CA PHE A 142 3.38 -2.26 -24.51
C PHE A 142 1.92 -2.23 -24.99
N ASP A 143 1.61 -2.98 -26.06
CA ASP A 143 0.22 -3.29 -26.41
C ASP A 143 -0.44 -4.00 -25.21
N PRO A 144 -1.55 -3.47 -24.64
CA PRO A 144 -2.22 -4.08 -23.49
C PRO A 144 -2.65 -5.53 -23.69
N LYS A 145 -2.87 -5.94 -24.95
CA LYS A 145 -3.20 -7.32 -25.31
C LYS A 145 -2.07 -8.30 -25.02
N LYS A 146 -0.81 -7.83 -24.99
CA LYS A 146 0.36 -8.65 -24.65
C LYS A 146 0.41 -9.02 -23.17
N ARG A 147 -0.27 -8.27 -22.29
CA ARG A 147 -0.39 -8.53 -20.84
C ARG A 147 0.96 -8.85 -20.18
N ILE A 148 1.99 -8.08 -20.48
CA ILE A 148 3.39 -8.34 -20.05
C ILE A 148 3.49 -8.45 -18.53
N GLY A 149 2.88 -7.53 -17.79
CA GLY A 149 2.86 -7.56 -16.32
C GLY A 149 2.24 -8.86 -15.77
N TRP A 150 1.20 -9.40 -16.44
CA TRP A 150 0.60 -10.68 -16.09
C TRP A 150 1.55 -11.85 -16.30
N HIS A 151 2.29 -11.90 -17.42
CA HIS A 151 3.24 -12.96 -17.68
C HIS A 151 4.39 -12.96 -16.67
N ILE A 152 4.89 -11.78 -16.30
CA ILE A 152 5.93 -11.65 -15.27
C ILE A 152 5.40 -12.09 -13.90
N PHE A 153 4.16 -11.69 -13.53
CA PHE A 153 3.52 -12.15 -12.31
C PHE A 153 3.41 -13.68 -12.25
N ARG A 154 2.93 -14.31 -13.33
CA ARG A 154 2.84 -15.77 -13.41
C ARG A 154 4.20 -16.43 -13.23
N ARG A 155 5.22 -15.91 -13.92
CA ARG A 155 6.58 -16.43 -13.81
C ARG A 155 7.18 -16.26 -12.42
N ALA A 156 6.95 -15.11 -11.78
CA ALA A 156 7.37 -14.86 -10.40
C ALA A 156 6.68 -15.83 -9.42
N MET A 157 5.39 -16.08 -9.62
CA MET A 157 4.62 -17.01 -8.79
C MET A 157 5.12 -18.46 -8.88
N ASP A 158 5.51 -18.93 -10.08
CA ASP A 158 6.14 -20.25 -10.27
C ASP A 158 7.46 -20.38 -9.47
N MET A 159 8.12 -19.27 -9.17
CA MET A 159 9.34 -19.20 -8.38
C MET A 159 9.12 -18.90 -6.88
N GLY A 160 7.85 -18.79 -6.44
CA GLY A 160 7.48 -18.54 -5.06
C GLY A 160 7.40 -17.05 -4.67
N LEU A 161 7.35 -16.13 -5.65
CA LEU A 161 7.16 -14.70 -5.41
C LEU A 161 5.79 -14.24 -5.92
N VAL A 162 4.93 -13.79 -5.01
CA VAL A 162 3.65 -13.18 -5.36
C VAL A 162 3.85 -11.68 -5.57
N LEU A 163 3.79 -11.24 -6.82
CA LEU A 163 3.76 -9.83 -7.22
C LEU A 163 2.31 -9.45 -7.60
N ARG A 164 2.03 -8.18 -7.71
CA ARG A 164 0.71 -7.72 -8.18
C ARG A 164 0.88 -6.79 -9.38
N PRO A 165 0.46 -7.22 -10.59
CA PRO A 165 0.48 -6.35 -11.75
C PRO A 165 -0.76 -5.43 -11.78
N MET A 166 -0.55 -4.18 -12.17
CA MET A 166 -1.58 -3.24 -12.61
C MET A 166 -1.29 -2.87 -14.05
N GLY A 167 -1.85 -3.61 -15.01
CA GLY A 167 -1.38 -3.56 -16.38
C GLY A 167 0.09 -3.98 -16.46
N ASP A 168 0.93 -3.11 -17.00
CA ASP A 168 2.37 -3.33 -17.10
C ASP A 168 3.17 -2.62 -15.99
N ILE A 169 2.53 -2.25 -14.90
CA ILE A 169 3.18 -1.82 -13.67
C ILE A 169 3.19 -2.98 -12.69
N ILE A 170 4.38 -3.39 -12.26
CA ILE A 170 4.56 -4.40 -11.22
C ILE A 170 4.94 -3.67 -9.94
N TYR A 171 4.25 -3.97 -8.82
CA TYR A 171 4.63 -3.34 -7.57
C TYR A 171 4.82 -4.32 -6.42
N PHE A 172 5.71 -3.92 -5.52
CA PHE A 172 5.98 -4.56 -4.26
C PHE A 172 5.11 -3.94 -3.18
N ASN A 173 4.45 -4.78 -2.41
CA ASN A 173 3.63 -4.39 -1.27
C ASN A 173 3.82 -5.40 -0.12
N PRO A 174 5.07 -5.55 0.39
CA PRO A 174 5.39 -6.55 1.38
C PRO A 174 4.83 -6.20 2.76
N PRO A 175 4.85 -7.14 3.73
CA PRO A 175 4.57 -6.84 5.13
C PRO A 175 5.46 -5.71 5.66
N LEU A 176 4.91 -4.85 6.54
CA LEU A 176 5.64 -3.68 7.06
C LEU A 176 6.89 -4.06 7.87
N ASN A 177 6.89 -5.24 8.47
CA ASN A 177 7.97 -5.80 9.27
C ASN A 177 8.88 -6.79 8.51
N ILE A 178 8.87 -6.72 7.16
CA ILE A 178 9.68 -7.62 6.33
C ILE A 178 11.17 -7.45 6.61
N GLU A 179 11.89 -8.57 6.62
CA GLU A 179 13.35 -8.59 6.78
C GLU A 179 14.06 -8.28 5.44
N ARG A 180 15.26 -7.67 5.52
CA ARG A 180 16.04 -7.32 4.32
C ARG A 180 16.45 -8.54 3.49
N THR A 181 16.68 -9.68 4.12
CA THR A 181 16.98 -10.94 3.44
C THR A 181 15.85 -11.40 2.52
N ASP A 182 14.59 -11.20 2.96
CA ASP A 182 13.41 -11.50 2.14
C ASP A 182 13.21 -10.48 1.03
N LEU A 183 13.53 -9.21 1.27
CA LEU A 183 13.56 -8.19 0.22
C LEU A 183 14.58 -8.50 -0.86
N ASP A 184 15.80 -8.91 -0.49
CA ASP A 184 16.85 -9.31 -1.44
C ASP A 184 16.41 -10.48 -2.30
N LYS A 185 15.82 -11.51 -1.68
CA LYS A 185 15.27 -12.67 -2.38
C LYS A 185 14.15 -12.27 -3.33
N ALA A 186 13.24 -11.39 -2.89
CA ALA A 186 12.14 -10.92 -3.71
C ALA A 186 12.63 -10.13 -4.95
N VAL A 187 13.65 -9.27 -4.78
CA VAL A 187 14.27 -8.53 -5.89
C VAL A 187 14.92 -9.48 -6.89
N GLU A 188 15.67 -10.48 -6.40
CA GLU A 188 16.31 -11.46 -7.27
C GLU A 188 15.30 -12.25 -8.09
N LEU A 189 14.22 -12.74 -7.46
CA LEU A 189 13.16 -13.48 -8.14
C LEU A 189 12.38 -12.60 -9.13
N CYS A 190 12.13 -11.35 -8.79
CA CYS A 190 11.51 -10.38 -9.68
C CYS A 190 12.39 -10.15 -10.92
N ARG A 191 13.70 -9.93 -10.74
CA ARG A 191 14.66 -9.80 -11.86
C ARG A 191 14.63 -11.01 -12.76
N LYS A 192 14.70 -12.22 -12.20
CA LYS A 192 14.62 -13.47 -12.98
C LYS A 192 13.33 -13.58 -13.78
N ALA A 193 12.20 -13.20 -13.18
CA ALA A 193 10.91 -13.21 -13.87
C ALA A 193 10.87 -12.22 -15.03
N VAL A 194 11.36 -10.98 -14.82
CA VAL A 194 11.44 -9.94 -15.86
C VAL A 194 12.33 -10.41 -17.01
N VAL A 195 13.54 -10.87 -16.72
CA VAL A 195 14.49 -11.36 -17.74
C VAL A 195 13.95 -12.59 -18.50
N THR A 196 13.25 -13.49 -17.82
CA THR A 196 12.66 -14.65 -18.50
C THR A 196 11.59 -14.24 -19.53
N VAL A 197 10.82 -13.20 -19.26
CA VAL A 197 9.70 -12.77 -20.13
C VAL A 197 10.16 -11.77 -21.19
N LEU A 198 11.08 -10.86 -20.86
CA LEU A 198 11.46 -9.74 -21.72
C LEU A 198 12.88 -9.83 -22.31
N GLY A 199 13.66 -10.84 -21.91
CA GLY A 199 15.07 -10.96 -22.24
C GLY A 199 15.95 -10.03 -21.36
N GLU A 200 17.25 -9.96 -21.63
CA GLU A 200 18.18 -9.07 -20.94
C GLU A 200 18.18 -7.65 -21.53
#